data_5210b51f2e02f01b47942b1c25e9658b
#
_entry.id   5210b51f2e02f01b47942b1c25e9658b
#
_cell.length_a   1.000
_cell.length_b   1.000
_cell.length_c   1.000
_cell.angle_alpha   90.00
_cell.angle_beta   90.00
_cell.angle_gamma   90.00
#
_symmetry.space_group_name_H-M   'P 1'
#
loop_
_entity.id
_entity.type
_entity.pdbx_description
1 polymer ?
#
loop_
_entity_poly.entity_id
_entity_poly.type
_entity_poly.pdbx_seq_one_letter_code
_entity_poly.pdbx_strand_id
1 'polypeptide(L)' 'MKRYDVTYYLKREVTITVDVPNGEDPKEYAWDELELNKGEEVVDFDYCEVDPHEF' A
#
# COMPACT_ATOMS: atom_id res chain seq x y z
N MET A 1 0.96 13.37 -9.51
CA MET A 1 0.89 12.26 -8.53
C MET A 1 0.75 10.94 -9.26
N LYS A 2 1.27 9.90 -8.69
CA LYS A 2 1.14 8.54 -9.23
C LYS A 2 0.30 7.69 -8.28
N ARG A 3 -0.41 6.73 -8.84
CA ARG A 3 -1.23 5.81 -8.04
C ARG A 3 -0.51 4.48 -7.90
N TYR A 4 -0.52 3.94 -6.68
CA TYR A 4 0.12 2.67 -6.36
C TYR A 4 -0.84 1.77 -5.61
N ASP A 5 -0.73 0.47 -5.87
CA ASP A 5 -1.34 -0.57 -5.05
C ASP A 5 -0.25 -1.10 -4.14
N VAL A 6 -0.42 -0.93 -2.85
CA VAL A 6 0.51 -1.42 -1.83
C VAL A 6 -0.12 -2.59 -1.12
N THR A 7 0.54 -3.74 -1.14
CA THR A 7 0.06 -4.95 -0.50
C THR A 7 0.92 -5.26 0.72
N TYR A 8 0.28 -5.38 1.85
CA TYR A 8 0.94 -5.81 3.09
C TYR A 8 0.58 -7.26 3.37
N TYR A 9 1.59 -8.06 3.66
CA TYR A 9 1.44 -9.48 3.95
C TYR A 9 1.54 -9.71 5.44
N LEU A 10 0.44 -10.18 6.00
CA LEU A 10 0.32 -10.61 7.39
C LEU A 10 -0.05 -12.10 7.35
N LYS A 11 -0.84 -12.58 8.30
CA LYS A 11 -1.55 -13.86 8.14
C LYS A 11 -2.68 -13.75 7.12
N ARG A 12 -3.02 -12.53 6.75
CA ARG A 12 -3.93 -12.17 5.67
C ARG A 12 -3.23 -11.19 4.72
N GLU A 13 -3.78 -10.96 3.57
CA GLU A 13 -3.25 -10.05 2.57
C GLU A 13 -4.12 -8.79 2.52
N VAL A 14 -3.51 -7.62 2.63
CA VAL A 14 -4.23 -6.33 2.59
C VAL A 14 -3.64 -5.46 1.50
N THR A 15 -4.48 -5.06 0.54
CA THR A 15 -4.06 -4.16 -0.53
C THR A 15 -4.72 -2.80 -0.35
N ILE A 16 -3.91 -1.75 -0.39
CA ILE A 16 -4.34 -0.36 -0.23
C ILE A 16 -3.89 0.43 -1.45
N THR A 17 -4.83 1.13 -2.07
CA THR A 17 -4.52 1.99 -3.23
C THR A 17 -4.33 3.42 -2.74
N VAL A 18 -3.19 4.03 -3.09
CA VAL A 18 -2.85 5.39 -2.68
C VAL A 18 -2.34 6.22 -3.84
N ASP A 19 -2.61 7.53 -3.78
CA ASP A 19 -2.03 8.52 -4.69
C ASP A 19 -0.85 9.15 -3.98
N VAL A 20 0.33 9.11 -4.62
CA VAL A 20 1.59 9.49 -4.00
C VAL A 20 2.26 10.57 -4.83
N PRO A 21 2.69 11.68 -4.21
CA PRO A 21 3.48 12.69 -4.91
C PRO A 21 4.79 12.11 -5.44
N ASN A 22 5.28 12.67 -6.54
CA ASN A 22 6.54 12.22 -7.12
C ASN A 22 7.69 12.32 -6.10
N GLY A 23 8.47 11.25 -5.99
CA GLY A 23 9.60 11.18 -5.09
C GLY A 23 9.28 10.72 -3.67
N GLU A 24 8.00 10.50 -3.35
CA GLU A 24 7.59 10.00 -2.06
C GLU A 24 7.45 8.47 -2.07
N ASP A 25 7.51 7.87 -0.89
CA ASP A 25 7.45 6.41 -0.74
C ASP A 25 5.99 5.94 -0.63
N PRO A 26 5.51 5.12 -1.58
CA PRO A 26 4.13 4.63 -1.55
C PRO A 26 3.77 3.87 -0.28
N LYS A 27 4.69 3.10 0.27
CA LYS A 27 4.39 2.29 1.44
C LYS A 27 4.13 3.15 2.68
N GLU A 28 4.76 4.32 2.80
CA GLU A 28 4.53 5.23 3.92
C GLU A 28 3.13 5.83 3.87
N TYR A 29 2.66 6.15 2.66
CA TYR A 29 1.32 6.68 2.47
C TYR A 29 0.26 5.63 2.78
N ALA A 30 0.49 4.40 2.32
CA ALA A 30 -0.44 3.30 2.58
C ALA A 30 -0.43 2.88 4.05
N TRP A 31 0.70 2.99 4.72
CA TRP A 31 0.84 2.64 6.12
C TRP A 31 -0.15 3.41 7.01
N ASP A 32 -0.36 4.69 6.72
CA ASP A 32 -1.30 5.53 7.47
C ASP A 32 -2.75 5.05 7.34
N GLU A 33 -3.06 4.33 6.26
CA GLU A 33 -4.39 3.79 6.01
C GLU A 33 -4.53 2.33 6.44
N LEU A 34 -3.44 1.68 6.79
CA LEU A 34 -3.44 0.29 7.21
C LEU A 34 -4.00 0.15 8.61
N GLU A 35 -5.03 -0.67 8.75
CA GLU A 35 -5.61 -1.00 10.05
C GLU A 35 -5.18 -2.40 10.45
N LEU A 36 -4.49 -2.50 11.58
CA LEU A 36 -4.06 -3.76 12.15
C LEU A 36 -4.94 -4.14 13.32
N ASN A 37 -5.34 -5.39 13.37
CA ASN A 37 -6.02 -5.94 14.54
C ASN A 37 -4.97 -6.25 15.61
N LYS A 38 -5.42 -6.34 16.86
CA LYS A 38 -4.53 -6.64 17.98
C LYS A 38 -3.77 -7.94 17.71
N GLY A 39 -2.45 -7.89 17.83
CA GLY A 39 -1.59 -9.04 17.65
C GLY A 39 -1.14 -9.30 16.22
N GLU A 40 -1.62 -8.51 15.25
CA GLU A 40 -1.18 -8.63 13.87
C GLU A 40 0.16 -7.93 13.64
N GLU A 41 1.01 -8.54 12.81
CA GLU A 41 2.27 -7.95 12.40
C GLU A 41 2.43 -8.09 10.89
N VAL A 42 2.93 -7.03 10.25
CA VAL A 42 3.29 -7.07 8.83
C VAL A 42 4.63 -7.79 8.71
N VAL A 43 4.65 -8.88 7.93
CA VAL A 43 5.88 -9.66 7.72
C VAL A 43 6.57 -9.31 6.41
N ASP A 44 5.84 -8.74 5.46
CA ASP A 44 6.40 -8.32 4.18
C ASP A 44 5.45 -7.31 3.53
N PHE A 45 5.94 -6.64 2.49
CA PHE A 45 5.11 -5.74 1.71
C PHE A 45 5.62 -5.70 0.26
N ASP A 46 4.74 -5.28 -0.64
CA ASP A 46 5.07 -5.09 -2.04
C ASP A 46 4.22 -3.92 -2.56
N TYR A 47 4.65 -3.31 -3.65
CA TYR A 47 3.85 -2.28 -4.29
C TYR A 47 4.12 -2.23 -5.78
N CYS A 48 3.13 -1.79 -6.53
CA CYS A 48 3.25 -1.58 -7.96
C CYS A 48 2.51 -0.31 -8.39
N GLU A 49 3.00 0.32 -9.42
CA GLU A 49 2.34 1.49 -10.02
C GLU A 49 1.13 1.04 -10.80
N VAL A 50 0.00 1.71 -10.59
CA VAL A 50 -1.23 1.44 -11.33
C VAL A 50 -1.27 2.32 -12.57
N ASP A 51 -1.48 1.69 -13.73
CA ASP A 51 -1.57 2.41 -15.00
C ASP A 51 -2.81 3.32 -14.99
N PRO A 52 -2.65 4.64 -15.16
CA PRO A 52 -3.78 5.56 -15.17
C PRO A 52 -4.78 5.32 -16.31
N HIS A 53 -4.40 4.60 -17.34
CA HIS A 53 -5.31 4.27 -18.44
C HIS A 53 -6.35 3.21 -18.07
N GLU A 54 -6.23 2.60 -16.92
CA GLU A 54 -7.17 1.59 -16.43
C GLU A 54 -8.31 2.19 -15.58
N PHE A 55 -8.34 3.48 -15.44
CA PHE A 55 -9.37 4.18 -14.65
C PHE A 55 -10.49 4.72 -15.50
#